data_61ae5913699567fce41452eab8e2624f
#
_entry.id   61ae5913699567fce41452eab8e2624f
#
_cell.length_a   1.000
_cell.length_b   1.000
_cell.length_c   1.000
_cell.angle_alpha   90.00
_cell.angle_beta   90.00
_cell.angle_gamma   90.00
#
_symmetry.space_group_name_H-M   'P 1'
#
loop_
_entity.id
_entity.type
_entity.pdbx_description
1 polymer ?
#
loop_
_entity_poly.entity_id
_entity_poly.type
_entity_poly.pdbx_seq_one_letter_code
_entity_poly.pdbx_strand_id
1 'polypeptide(L)'
;LLASSAASDVYKRQIFISAKTGQRVDKLLELIKKVNEQHKRRITTGMLNDVLNEAMAKQQPPSDKGRRLKVYYGTQAATAPPTFILFANSKDLFHYSYLRFIENQVREAFGFEGTPIKFIVREKNEKKM
;
A
#
# COMPACT_ATOMS: atom_id res chain seq x y z
N LEU A 1 7.75 -12.93 9.88
CA LEU A 1 7.58 -13.10 8.70
C LEU A 1 6.67 -12.23 7.87
N LEU A 2 5.39 -12.39 7.93
CA LEU A 2 4.46 -11.58 7.19
C LEU A 2 3.91 -10.50 8.09
N ALA A 3 4.78 -9.57 8.46
CA ALA A 3 4.42 -8.52 9.38
C ALA A 3 3.76 -7.30 8.70
N SER A 4 3.56 -7.34 7.38
CA SER A 4 2.92 -6.24 6.68
C SER A 4 1.41 -6.26 6.88
N SER A 5 0.78 -5.09 6.86
CA SER A 5 -0.67 -4.98 6.96
C SER A 5 -1.36 -5.61 5.75
N ALA A 6 -0.70 -5.64 4.59
CA ALA A 6 -1.23 -6.28 3.39
C ALA A 6 -1.42 -7.78 3.60
N ALA A 7 -0.40 -8.45 4.14
CA ALA A 7 -0.49 -9.88 4.43
C ALA A 7 -1.56 -10.17 5.47
N SER A 8 -1.63 -9.38 6.53
CA SER A 8 -2.65 -9.53 7.57
C SER A 8 -4.07 -9.35 7.01
N ASP A 9 -4.26 -8.37 6.12
CA ASP A 9 -5.55 -8.13 5.49
C ASP A 9 -5.97 -9.29 4.59
N VAL A 10 -5.03 -9.88 3.85
CA VAL A 10 -5.29 -11.04 3.00
C VAL A 10 -5.76 -12.23 3.83
N TYR A 11 -5.08 -12.53 4.94
CA TYR A 11 -5.46 -13.64 5.80
C TYR A 11 -6.81 -13.45 6.50
N LYS A 12 -7.22 -12.22 6.74
CA LYS A 12 -8.54 -11.94 7.31
C LYS A 12 -9.68 -12.25 6.35
N ARG A 13 -9.40 -12.37 5.07
CA ARG A 13 -10.40 -12.64 4.04
C ARG A 13 -10.55 -14.14 3.79
N GLN A 14 -10.67 -14.91 4.86
CA GLN A 14 -10.89 -16.35 4.75
C GLN A 14 -12.37 -16.69 4.75
N ILE A 15 -12.73 -17.73 4.01
CA ILE A 15 -14.10 -18.21 3.95
C ILE A 15 -14.08 -19.74 3.91
N PHE A 16 -14.96 -20.36 4.71
CA PHE A 16 -15.07 -21.82 4.76
C PHE A 16 -16.20 -22.26 3.85
N ILE A 17 -15.92 -23.19 2.95
CA ILE A 17 -16.89 -23.71 2.00
C ILE A 17 -16.98 -25.22 2.12
N SER A 18 -18.09 -25.79 1.62
CA SER A 18 -18.24 -27.24 1.44
C SER A 18 -18.44 -27.51 -0.04
N ALA A 19 -17.45 -28.14 -0.66
CA ALA A 19 -17.53 -28.48 -2.08
C ALA A 19 -18.59 -29.56 -2.34
N LYS A 20 -18.85 -30.43 -1.36
CA LYS A 20 -19.79 -31.53 -1.48
C LYS A 20 -21.24 -31.05 -1.49
N THR A 21 -21.57 -30.07 -0.67
CA THR A 21 -22.93 -29.53 -0.56
C THR A 21 -23.13 -28.20 -1.29
N GLY A 22 -22.06 -27.63 -1.83
CA GLY A 22 -22.10 -26.30 -2.44
C GLY A 22 -22.30 -25.17 -1.46
N GLN A 23 -22.19 -25.44 -0.16
CA GLN A 23 -22.43 -24.46 0.88
C GLN A 23 -21.40 -23.33 0.81
N ARG A 24 -21.89 -22.08 0.80
CA ARG A 24 -21.09 -20.84 0.78
C ARG A 24 -20.29 -20.62 -0.51
N VAL A 25 -20.55 -21.39 -1.57
CA VAL A 25 -19.87 -21.19 -2.85
C VAL A 25 -20.19 -19.81 -3.42
N ASP A 26 -21.45 -19.37 -3.31
CA ASP A 26 -21.85 -18.05 -3.77
C ASP A 26 -21.10 -16.93 -3.04
N LYS A 27 -20.92 -17.08 -1.73
CA LYS A 27 -20.16 -16.12 -0.92
C LYS A 27 -18.68 -16.09 -1.33
N LEU A 28 -18.15 -17.26 -1.68
CA LEU A 28 -16.77 -17.35 -2.18
C LEU A 28 -16.62 -16.58 -3.50
N LEU A 29 -17.56 -16.74 -4.43
CA LEU A 29 -17.53 -16.03 -5.70
C LEU A 29 -17.63 -14.52 -5.52
N GLU A 30 -18.49 -14.08 -4.61
CA GLU A 30 -18.61 -12.65 -4.26
C GLU A 30 -17.31 -12.11 -3.70
N LEU A 31 -16.67 -12.87 -2.80
CA LEU A 31 -15.40 -12.46 -2.20
C LEU A 31 -14.30 -12.37 -3.25
N ILE A 32 -14.20 -13.36 -4.14
CA ILE A 32 -13.22 -13.35 -5.23
C ILE A 32 -13.43 -12.12 -6.11
N LYS A 33 -14.66 -11.81 -6.47
CA LYS A 33 -14.97 -10.65 -7.29
C LYS A 33 -14.58 -9.35 -6.62
N LYS A 34 -14.90 -9.21 -5.33
CA LYS A 34 -14.57 -8.02 -4.54
C LYS A 34 -13.05 -7.83 -4.45
N VAL A 35 -12.32 -8.89 -4.13
CA VAL A 35 -10.85 -8.83 -4.04
C VAL A 35 -10.24 -8.49 -5.39
N ASN A 36 -10.77 -9.07 -6.47
CA ASN A 36 -10.27 -8.81 -7.81
C ASN A 36 -10.49 -7.34 -8.22
N GLU A 37 -11.61 -6.75 -7.85
CA GLU A 37 -11.88 -5.34 -8.09
C GLU A 37 -10.86 -4.45 -7.37
N GLN A 38 -10.58 -4.76 -6.10
CA GLN A 38 -9.57 -4.02 -5.32
C GLN A 38 -8.17 -4.21 -5.91
N HIS A 39 -7.88 -5.41 -6.39
CA HIS A 39 -6.60 -5.74 -7.00
C HIS A 39 -6.31 -4.92 -8.26
N LYS A 40 -7.35 -4.57 -9.02
CA LYS A 40 -7.26 -3.81 -10.26
C LYS A 40 -7.47 -2.32 -10.09
N ARG A 41 -7.70 -1.86 -8.89
CA ARG A 41 -8.03 -0.47 -8.63
C ARG A 41 -6.88 0.47 -8.94
N ARG A 42 -7.19 1.56 -9.63
CA ARG A 42 -6.23 2.63 -9.91
C ARG A 42 -6.67 3.91 -9.22
N ILE A 43 -5.71 4.60 -8.62
CA ILE A 43 -5.94 5.90 -8.00
C ILE A 43 -5.13 6.97 -8.72
N THR A 44 -5.63 8.20 -8.70
CA THR A 44 -4.95 9.30 -9.36
C THR A 44 -3.71 9.72 -8.55
N THR A 45 -2.72 10.27 -9.25
CA THR A 45 -1.51 10.77 -8.61
C THR A 45 -1.81 11.84 -7.58
N GLY A 46 -2.75 12.74 -7.89
CA GLY A 46 -3.15 13.79 -6.95
C GLY A 46 -3.71 13.26 -5.65
N MET A 47 -4.63 12.29 -5.74
CA MET A 47 -5.22 11.67 -4.55
C MET A 47 -4.17 10.96 -3.71
N LEU A 48 -3.27 10.23 -4.38
CA LEU A 48 -2.19 9.54 -3.69
C LEU A 48 -1.29 10.51 -2.93
N ASN A 49 -0.90 11.61 -3.57
CA ASN A 49 -0.01 12.58 -2.94
C ASN A 49 -0.67 13.31 -1.79
N ASP A 50 -1.98 13.56 -1.86
CA ASP A 50 -2.72 14.12 -0.73
C ASP A 50 -2.66 13.21 0.49
N VAL A 51 -2.83 11.90 0.29
CA VAL A 51 -2.75 10.91 1.37
C VAL A 51 -1.33 10.84 1.92
N LEU A 52 -0.31 10.88 1.04
CA LEU A 52 1.09 10.89 1.49
C LEU A 52 1.40 12.12 2.34
N ASN A 53 0.93 13.29 1.94
CA ASN A 53 1.15 14.52 2.69
C ASN A 53 0.45 14.46 4.05
N GLU A 54 -0.77 13.95 4.11
CA GLU A 54 -1.47 13.75 5.38
C GLU A 54 -0.73 12.77 6.29
N ALA A 55 -0.23 11.69 5.72
CA ALA A 55 0.50 10.68 6.49
C ALA A 55 1.77 11.29 7.10
N MET A 56 2.51 12.07 6.31
CA MET A 56 3.73 12.73 6.80
C MET A 56 3.43 13.79 7.86
N ALA A 57 2.25 14.41 7.80
CA ALA A 57 1.82 15.36 8.82
C ALA A 57 1.45 14.64 10.13
N LYS A 58 0.86 13.44 10.04
CA LYS A 58 0.49 12.65 11.23
C LYS A 58 1.72 12.08 11.93
N GLN A 59 2.66 11.59 11.16
CA GLN A 59 3.90 11.02 11.69
C GLN A 59 5.05 11.48 10.82
N GLN A 60 5.89 12.33 11.39
CA GLN A 60 7.01 12.91 10.66
C GLN A 60 7.98 11.84 10.16
N PRO A 61 8.54 12.02 8.95
CA PRO A 61 9.54 11.09 8.44
C PRO A 61 10.74 10.99 9.38
N PRO A 62 11.37 9.82 9.46
CA PRO A 62 12.53 9.63 10.34
C PRO A 62 13.73 10.43 9.89
N SER A 63 14.64 10.70 10.83
CA SER A 63 15.91 11.31 10.51
C SER A 63 17.05 10.46 11.09
N ASP A 64 18.20 10.50 10.43
CA ASP A 64 19.37 9.76 10.85
C ASP A 64 20.61 10.59 10.52
N LYS A 65 21.49 10.76 11.52
CA LYS A 65 22.74 11.51 11.35
C LYS A 65 22.55 12.91 10.75
N GLY A 66 21.52 13.60 11.21
CA GLY A 66 21.20 14.94 10.74
C GLY A 66 20.50 15.01 9.40
N ARG A 67 20.25 13.90 8.78
CA ARG A 67 19.52 13.81 7.51
C ARG A 67 18.10 13.33 7.77
N ARG A 68 17.14 14.10 7.29
CA ARG A 68 15.71 13.71 7.40
C ARG A 68 15.24 13.14 6.08
N LEU A 69 14.45 12.07 6.16
CA LEU A 69 13.80 11.51 5.00
C LEU A 69 12.81 12.54 4.44
N LYS A 70 12.89 12.76 3.12
CA LYS A 70 11.92 13.57 2.38
C LYS A 70 11.31 12.71 1.29
N VAL A 71 9.99 12.60 1.32
CA VAL A 71 9.24 11.93 0.26
C VAL A 71 8.67 13.03 -0.63
N TYR A 72 9.16 13.11 -1.85
CA TYR A 72 8.77 14.20 -2.77
C TYR A 72 7.40 13.98 -3.35
N TYR A 73 7.14 12.79 -3.87
CA TYR A 73 5.83 12.42 -4.40
C TYR A 73 5.78 10.91 -4.64
N GLY A 74 4.58 10.44 -4.94
CA GLY A 74 4.37 9.05 -5.32
C GLY A 74 3.47 8.95 -6.54
N THR A 75 3.53 7.81 -7.21
CA THR A 75 2.66 7.51 -8.33
C THR A 75 2.33 6.03 -8.35
N GLN A 76 1.17 5.68 -8.88
CA GLN A 76 0.81 4.29 -9.08
C GLN A 76 1.39 3.82 -10.41
N ALA A 77 2.33 2.90 -10.34
CA ALA A 77 3.02 2.39 -11.53
C ALA A 77 2.24 1.28 -12.22
N ALA A 78 1.49 0.48 -11.45
CA ALA A 78 0.78 -0.67 -11.98
C ALA A 78 -0.43 -1.02 -11.13
N THR A 79 -1.32 -1.79 -11.72
CA THR A 79 -2.43 -2.43 -11.04
C THR A 79 -2.20 -3.94 -11.08
N ALA A 80 -2.99 -4.70 -10.32
CA ALA A 80 -2.97 -6.17 -10.32
C ALA A 80 -1.59 -6.80 -10.10
N PRO A 81 -0.89 -6.57 -8.99
CA PRO A 81 -1.30 -5.86 -7.78
C PRO A 81 -1.05 -4.36 -7.84
N PRO A 82 -1.75 -3.57 -7.03
CA PRO A 82 -1.47 -2.15 -6.92
C PRO A 82 -0.02 -1.92 -6.53
N THR A 83 0.72 -1.23 -7.39
CA THR A 83 2.15 -0.98 -7.20
C THR A 83 2.40 0.52 -7.24
N PHE A 84 3.05 1.03 -6.22
CA PHE A 84 3.31 2.46 -6.08
C PHE A 84 4.80 2.71 -6.03
N ILE A 85 5.24 3.76 -6.70
CA ILE A 85 6.62 4.22 -6.63
C ILE A 85 6.63 5.50 -5.80
N LEU A 86 7.46 5.52 -4.76
CA LEU A 86 7.67 6.68 -3.90
C LEU A 86 9.05 7.25 -4.20
N PHE A 87 9.08 8.52 -4.55
CA PHE A 87 10.35 9.21 -4.82
C PHE A 87 10.81 9.94 -3.57
N ALA A 88 11.97 9.59 -3.09
CA ALA A 88 12.52 10.11 -1.85
C ALA A 88 13.98 10.55 -2.03
N ASN A 89 14.48 11.29 -1.05
CA ASN A 89 15.87 11.76 -1.09
C ASN A 89 16.88 10.64 -0.79
N SER A 90 16.48 9.61 -0.07
CA SER A 90 17.36 8.50 0.26
C SER A 90 16.54 7.23 0.56
N LYS A 91 16.94 6.12 -0.03
CA LYS A 91 16.36 4.81 0.27
C LYS A 91 16.74 4.36 1.68
N ASP A 92 17.94 4.67 2.10
CA ASP A 92 18.47 4.22 3.39
C ASP A 92 17.72 4.84 4.57
N LEU A 93 17.18 6.04 4.38
CA LEU A 93 16.36 6.70 5.38
C LEU A 93 14.94 6.18 5.45
N PHE A 94 14.51 5.44 4.43
CA PHE A 94 13.16 4.93 4.35
C PHE A 94 13.08 3.58 5.06
N HIS A 95 12.99 3.64 6.39
CA HIS A 95 12.94 2.43 7.21
C HIS A 95 11.66 1.65 6.97
N TYR A 96 11.74 0.34 7.16
CA TYR A 96 10.62 -0.56 6.97
C TYR A 96 9.38 -0.15 7.79
N SER A 97 9.59 0.29 9.03
CA SER A 97 8.49 0.70 9.90
C SER A 97 7.74 1.91 9.33
N TYR A 98 8.46 2.86 8.74
CA TYR A 98 7.83 4.03 8.15
C TYR A 98 7.10 3.67 6.85
N LEU A 99 7.68 2.78 6.06
CA LEU A 99 7.04 2.28 4.85
C LEU A 99 5.73 1.56 5.18
N ARG A 100 5.71 0.77 6.26
CA ARG A 100 4.49 0.13 6.74
C ARG A 100 3.44 1.14 7.16
N PHE A 101 3.87 2.20 7.82
CA PHE A 101 2.95 3.27 8.20
C PHE A 101 2.31 3.90 6.97
N ILE A 102 3.10 4.22 5.94
CA ILE A 102 2.61 4.76 4.68
C ILE A 102 1.64 3.78 4.01
N GLU A 103 2.00 2.50 3.97
CA GLU A 103 1.13 1.46 3.42
C GLU A 103 -0.22 1.42 4.14
N ASN A 104 -0.21 1.47 5.46
CA ASN A 104 -1.43 1.47 6.24
C ASN A 104 -2.30 2.69 5.95
N GLN A 105 -1.69 3.86 5.78
CA GLN A 105 -2.41 5.08 5.46
C GLN A 105 -3.05 5.00 4.07
N VAL A 106 -2.34 4.47 3.09
CA VAL A 106 -2.86 4.28 1.74
C VAL A 106 -4.01 3.27 1.75
N ARG A 107 -3.85 2.17 2.46
CA ARG A 107 -4.89 1.15 2.57
C ARG A 107 -6.14 1.70 3.25
N GLU A 108 -5.96 2.44 4.32
CA GLU A 108 -7.08 3.05 5.06
C GLU A 108 -7.83 4.07 4.20
N ALA A 109 -7.10 4.87 3.42
CA ALA A 109 -7.71 5.91 2.60
C ALA A 109 -8.43 5.36 1.37
N PHE A 110 -7.88 4.33 0.73
CA PHE A 110 -8.38 3.82 -0.55
C PHE A 110 -9.02 2.43 -0.46
N GLY A 111 -8.88 1.76 0.66
CA GLY A 111 -9.62 0.55 0.95
C GLY A 111 -9.22 -0.71 0.22
N PHE A 112 -7.98 -0.87 -0.21
CA PHE A 112 -7.51 -2.05 -0.95
C PHE A 112 -7.70 -3.36 -0.16
N GLU A 113 -8.95 -3.74 0.08
CA GLU A 113 -9.31 -4.90 0.89
C GLU A 113 -8.87 -6.21 0.25
N GLY A 114 -8.21 -7.05 1.06
CA GLY A 114 -7.85 -8.39 0.66
C GLY A 114 -6.77 -8.48 -0.40
N THR A 115 -6.14 -7.37 -0.78
CA THR A 115 -5.12 -7.37 -1.82
C THR A 115 -3.81 -6.80 -1.28
N PRO A 116 -2.67 -7.41 -1.60
CA PRO A 116 -1.38 -6.85 -1.23
C PRO A 116 -1.09 -5.58 -2.03
N ILE A 117 -0.40 -4.65 -1.40
CA ILE A 117 0.06 -3.41 -2.03
C ILE A 117 1.57 -3.47 -2.07
N LYS A 118 2.14 -3.13 -3.22
CA LYS A 118 3.58 -3.14 -3.42
C LYS A 118 4.11 -1.71 -3.50
N PHE A 119 5.16 -1.42 -2.72
CA PHE A 119 5.82 -0.12 -2.76
C PHE A 119 7.25 -0.28 -3.23
N ILE A 120 7.66 0.61 -4.12
CA ILE A 120 9.04 0.70 -4.61
C ILE A 120 9.53 2.09 -4.28
N VAL A 121 10.66 2.19 -3.57
CA VAL A 121 11.26 3.47 -3.24
C VAL A 121 12.37 3.76 -4.23
N ARG A 122 12.33 4.94 -4.84
CA ARG A 122 13.38 5.41 -5.76
C ARG A 122 13.97 6.70 -5.24
N GLU A 123 15.26 6.82 -5.36
CA GLU A 123 15.96 8.05 -4.97
C GLU A 123 15.86 9.09 -6.08
N LYS A 124 15.63 10.32 -5.65
CA LYS A 124 15.63 11.46 -6.55
C LYS A 124 16.56 12.53 -5.99
N ASN A 125 17.47 12.99 -6.81
CA ASN A 125 18.41 14.04 -6.40
C ASN A 125 17.74 15.40 -6.50
N GLU A 126 17.65 16.09 -5.36
CA GLU A 126 17.05 17.41 -5.28
C GLU A 126 17.74 18.45 -6.17
N LYS A 127 19.04 18.30 -6.37
CA LYS A 127 19.82 19.24 -7.17
C LYS A 127 19.52 19.21 -8.67
N LYS A 128 18.76 18.22 -9.13
CA LYS A 128 18.40 18.06 -10.54
C LYS A 128 17.01 18.60 -10.85
N MET A 129 16.39 19.24 -9.92
CA MET A 129 15.05 19.80 -10.12
C MET A 129 15.10 21.22 -10.67
#